data_fe71eecd446adffb9736b5642253ed0a
#
_entry.id   fe71eecd446adffb9736b5642253ed0a
#
_cell.length_a   1.000
_cell.length_b   1.000
_cell.length_c   1.000
_cell.angle_alpha   90.00
_cell.angle_beta   90.00
_cell.angle_gamma   90.00
#
_symmetry.space_group_name_H-M   'P 1'
#
loop_
_entity.id
_entity.type
_entity.pdbx_description
1 polymer ?
#
loop_
_entity_poly.entity_id
_entity_poly.type
_entity_poly.pdbx_seq_one_letter_code
_entity_poly.pdbx_strand_id
1 'polypeptide(L)'
;HPAPGNQDGTLVNALLAHAGDDLPGIGGEKRPGIVHRLDKDTSGVMVAAKSELALRRLTESFAERDLDRHYLALCWGLPAAMEGEINAPIGRHPADRKRMAVVERGKPAITRYKVLRSWGTACALVSCRL
;
A
#
# COMPACT_ATOMS: atom_id res chain seq x y z
N HIS A 1 5.40 3.35 -11.05
CA HIS A 1 5.20 4.32 -12.14
C HIS A 1 6.45 5.17 -12.30
N PRO A 2 6.70 5.70 -13.52
CA PRO A 2 7.79 6.64 -13.75
C PRO A 2 7.70 7.86 -12.84
N ALA A 3 8.81 8.23 -12.23
CA ALA A 3 8.92 9.35 -11.30
C ALA A 3 10.37 9.86 -11.27
N PRO A 4 10.64 11.06 -10.73
CA PRO A 4 12.01 11.50 -10.51
C PRO A 4 12.85 10.44 -9.77
N GLY A 5 13.96 10.03 -10.38
CA GLY A 5 14.81 8.95 -9.87
C GLY A 5 14.52 7.54 -10.41
N ASN A 6 13.37 7.32 -11.08
CA ASN A 6 13.00 6.07 -11.73
C ASN A 6 12.14 6.38 -12.96
N GLN A 7 12.76 6.83 -14.04
CA GLN A 7 12.04 7.27 -15.25
C GLN A 7 11.59 6.09 -16.13
N ASP A 8 12.28 4.97 -16.04
CA ASP A 8 12.03 3.74 -16.77
C ASP A 8 12.21 2.50 -15.87
N GLY A 9 12.08 1.29 -16.43
CA GLY A 9 12.19 0.02 -15.70
C GLY A 9 11.13 -0.17 -14.60
N THR A 10 10.03 0.58 -14.66
CA THR A 10 8.97 0.50 -13.65
C THR A 10 7.90 -0.53 -14.02
N LEU A 11 7.06 -0.91 -13.06
CA LEU A 11 5.90 -1.78 -13.31
C LEU A 11 4.99 -1.24 -14.42
N VAL A 12 4.82 0.08 -14.52
CA VAL A 12 4.03 0.69 -15.58
C VAL A 12 4.64 0.43 -16.96
N ASN A 13 5.96 0.49 -17.10
CA ASN A 13 6.62 0.16 -18.36
C ASN A 13 6.38 -1.31 -18.73
N ALA A 14 6.44 -2.23 -17.76
CA ALA A 14 6.14 -3.64 -17.99
C ALA A 14 4.67 -3.88 -18.35
N LEU A 15 3.73 -3.17 -17.70
CA LEU A 15 2.31 -3.26 -18.02
C LEU A 15 2.01 -2.74 -19.43
N LEU A 16 2.62 -1.62 -19.83
CA LEU A 16 2.50 -1.08 -21.18
C LEU A 16 3.04 -2.08 -22.23
N ALA A 17 4.17 -2.70 -21.96
CA ALA A 17 4.72 -3.72 -22.85
C ALA A 17 3.85 -4.98 -22.94
N HIS A 18 3.15 -5.33 -21.84
CA HIS A 18 2.30 -6.52 -21.78
C HIS A 18 0.90 -6.30 -22.40
N ALA A 19 0.28 -5.15 -22.16
CA ALA A 19 -1.11 -4.88 -22.54
C ALA A 19 -1.24 -3.88 -23.70
N GLY A 20 -0.14 -3.28 -24.15
CA GLY A 20 -0.12 -2.33 -25.27
C GLY A 20 -1.02 -1.13 -25.04
N ASP A 21 -1.62 -0.65 -26.12
CA ASP A 21 -2.50 0.53 -26.12
C ASP A 21 -3.87 0.28 -25.45
N ASP A 22 -4.16 -0.95 -25.02
CA ASP A 22 -5.41 -1.33 -24.37
C ASP A 22 -5.46 -0.96 -22.88
N LEU A 23 -4.36 -0.46 -22.30
CA LEU A 23 -4.37 -0.04 -20.89
C LEU A 23 -5.19 1.23 -20.70
N PRO A 24 -6.14 1.24 -19.74
CA PRO A 24 -6.96 2.41 -19.47
C PRO A 24 -6.11 3.57 -18.92
N GLY A 25 -6.47 4.80 -19.29
CA GLY A 25 -5.76 6.00 -18.86
C GLY A 25 -4.50 6.34 -19.66
N ILE A 26 -4.26 5.68 -20.81
CA ILE A 26 -3.07 5.95 -21.67
C ILE A 26 -3.06 7.37 -22.21
N GLY A 27 -4.18 8.01 -22.43
CA GLY A 27 -4.25 9.33 -23.09
C GLY A 27 -3.84 10.54 -22.24
N GLY A 28 -3.63 10.41 -20.95
CA GLY A 28 -3.38 11.57 -20.07
C GLY A 28 -2.83 11.24 -18.70
N GLU A 29 -2.80 9.98 -18.30
CA GLU A 29 -2.35 9.59 -16.97
C GLU A 29 -0.94 8.99 -16.99
N LYS A 30 -0.10 9.47 -16.07
CA LYS A 30 1.24 8.93 -15.85
C LYS A 30 1.24 7.51 -15.24
N ARG A 31 0.07 6.91 -15.01
CA ARG A 31 -0.10 5.66 -14.27
C ARG A 31 -1.20 4.78 -14.86
N PRO A 32 -1.13 4.43 -16.16
CA PRO A 32 -2.18 3.66 -16.81
C PRO A 32 -2.42 2.33 -16.07
N GLY A 33 -3.68 2.05 -15.77
CA GLY A 33 -4.12 0.83 -15.10
C GLY A 33 -3.77 0.69 -13.61
N ILE A 34 -3.02 1.63 -13.01
CA ILE A 34 -2.58 1.55 -11.62
C ILE A 34 -3.60 2.17 -10.67
N VAL A 35 -4.17 1.37 -9.79
CA VAL A 35 -5.17 1.78 -8.79
C VAL A 35 -4.63 1.84 -7.36
N HIS A 36 -3.51 1.18 -7.08
CA HIS A 36 -2.82 1.19 -5.78
C HIS A 36 -1.32 1.00 -5.93
N ARG A 37 -0.62 0.98 -4.83
CA ARG A 37 0.83 0.76 -4.81
C ARG A 37 1.26 0.00 -3.56
N LEU A 38 2.38 -0.69 -3.65
CA LEU A 38 3.17 -1.14 -2.51
C LEU A 38 4.35 -0.19 -2.27
N ASP A 39 4.83 -0.13 -1.05
CA ASP A 39 6.06 0.59 -0.74
C ASP A 39 7.29 -0.17 -1.27
N LYS A 40 8.42 0.53 -1.41
CA LYS A 40 9.63 0.04 -2.07
C LYS A 40 10.08 -1.35 -1.59
N ASP A 41 10.03 -1.58 -0.29
CA ASP A 41 10.55 -2.82 0.33
C ASP A 41 9.42 -3.78 0.75
N THR A 42 8.19 -3.52 0.31
CA THR A 42 7.03 -4.39 0.53
C THR A 42 6.81 -5.27 -0.69
N SER A 43 6.76 -6.57 -0.48
CA SER A 43 6.33 -7.54 -1.49
C SER A 43 4.86 -7.88 -1.31
N GLY A 44 4.22 -8.41 -2.35
CA GLY A 44 2.85 -8.88 -2.28
C GLY A 44 2.10 -8.82 -3.60
N VAL A 45 0.79 -9.01 -3.51
CA VAL A 45 -0.10 -9.00 -4.67
C VAL A 45 -0.47 -7.56 -5.04
N MET A 46 -0.40 -7.27 -6.33
CA MET A 46 -0.91 -6.03 -6.89
C MET A 46 -1.95 -6.32 -7.97
N VAL A 47 -2.95 -5.46 -8.07
CA VAL A 47 -3.94 -5.49 -9.15
C VAL A 47 -3.73 -4.28 -10.06
N ALA A 48 -3.83 -4.52 -11.37
CA ALA A 48 -3.84 -3.49 -12.39
C ALA A 48 -5.09 -3.64 -13.27
N ALA A 49 -5.72 -2.53 -13.61
CA ALA A 49 -6.88 -2.51 -14.48
C ALA A 49 -6.47 -2.64 -15.95
N LYS A 50 -7.14 -3.52 -16.70
CA LYS A 50 -6.96 -3.70 -18.16
C LYS A 50 -8.10 -3.10 -18.98
N SER A 51 -9.10 -2.47 -18.33
CA SER A 51 -10.21 -1.78 -19.00
C SER A 51 -10.67 -0.58 -18.20
N GLU A 52 -11.29 0.40 -18.86
CA GLU A 52 -11.84 1.61 -18.22
C GLU A 52 -12.88 1.26 -17.14
N LEU A 53 -13.70 0.24 -17.37
CA LEU A 53 -14.68 -0.23 -16.40
C LEU A 53 -13.97 -0.79 -15.15
N ALA A 54 -12.94 -1.60 -15.33
CA ALA A 54 -12.15 -2.15 -14.22
C ALA A 54 -11.41 -1.03 -13.47
N LEU A 55 -10.82 -0.06 -14.19
CA LEU A 55 -10.13 1.07 -13.59
C LEU A 55 -11.07 1.86 -12.67
N ARG A 56 -12.26 2.22 -13.17
CA ARG A 56 -13.27 2.95 -12.41
C ARG A 56 -13.71 2.19 -11.16
N ARG A 57 -14.15 0.93 -11.32
CA ARG A 57 -14.65 0.12 -10.19
C ARG A 57 -13.57 -0.13 -9.13
N LEU A 58 -12.36 -0.46 -9.54
CA LEU A 58 -11.26 -0.66 -8.60
C LEU A 58 -10.91 0.65 -7.88
N THR A 59 -10.88 1.78 -8.59
CA THR A 59 -10.63 3.09 -7.97
C THR A 59 -11.69 3.43 -6.92
N GLU A 60 -12.97 3.18 -7.21
CA GLU A 60 -14.08 3.34 -6.27
C GLU A 60 -13.88 2.44 -5.04
N SER A 61 -13.67 1.14 -5.22
CA SER A 61 -13.45 0.20 -4.11
C SER A 61 -12.26 0.58 -3.22
N PHE A 62 -11.16 1.06 -3.82
CA PHE A 62 -10.02 1.57 -3.04
C PHE A 62 -10.33 2.87 -2.29
N ALA A 63 -11.12 3.78 -2.89
CA ALA A 63 -11.53 5.04 -2.25
C ALA A 63 -12.49 4.80 -1.09
N GLU A 64 -13.45 3.90 -1.26
CA GLU A 64 -14.47 3.54 -0.27
C GLU A 64 -13.93 2.58 0.81
N ARG A 65 -12.70 2.09 0.64
CA ARG A 65 -12.06 1.09 1.51
C ARG A 65 -12.86 -0.24 1.57
N ASP A 66 -13.60 -0.54 0.52
CA ASP A 66 -14.33 -1.80 0.35
C ASP A 66 -13.40 -2.91 -0.17
N LEU A 67 -12.28 -3.09 0.54
CA LEU A 67 -11.24 -4.07 0.20
C LEU A 67 -10.65 -4.64 1.49
N ASP A 68 -10.56 -5.94 1.53
CA ASP A 68 -9.92 -6.65 2.64
C ASP A 68 -8.41 -6.73 2.40
N ARG A 69 -7.65 -5.83 3.04
CA ARG A 69 -6.20 -5.71 2.87
C ARG A 69 -5.47 -6.33 4.04
N HIS A 70 -4.81 -7.46 3.78
CA HIS A 70 -3.99 -8.17 4.75
C HIS A 70 -2.51 -8.06 4.44
N TYR A 71 -1.73 -7.82 5.47
CA TYR A 71 -0.28 -7.79 5.42
C TYR A 71 0.32 -8.68 6.49
N LEU A 72 1.50 -9.22 6.20
CA LEU A 72 2.36 -9.83 7.20
C LEU A 72 3.54 -8.89 7.44
N ALA A 73 3.84 -8.65 8.71
CA ALA A 73 4.97 -7.84 9.11
C ALA A 73 5.84 -8.61 10.12
N LEU A 74 7.13 -8.64 9.87
CA LEU A 74 8.10 -9.07 10.87
C LEU A 74 8.55 -7.83 11.62
N CYS A 75 8.22 -7.76 12.91
CA CYS A 75 8.50 -6.60 13.75
C CYS A 75 9.58 -6.93 14.77
N TRP A 76 10.45 -5.96 15.06
CA TRP A 76 11.30 -6.03 16.24
C TRP A 76 10.48 -5.93 17.51
N GLY A 77 10.86 -6.71 18.52
CA GLY A 77 10.13 -6.76 19.78
C GLY A 77 8.86 -7.62 19.70
N LEU A 78 8.16 -7.64 20.82
CA LEU A 78 6.86 -8.30 20.97
C LEU A 78 5.83 -7.23 21.37
N PRO A 79 4.71 -7.10 20.66
CA PRO A 79 3.61 -6.25 21.10
C PRO A 79 3.12 -6.63 22.50
N ALA A 80 2.74 -5.66 23.31
CA ALA A 80 2.28 -5.89 24.68
C ALA A 80 1.01 -6.75 24.73
N ALA A 81 0.16 -6.66 23.72
CA ALA A 81 -1.01 -7.52 23.54
C ALA A 81 -0.85 -8.39 22.28
N MET A 82 -1.35 -9.62 22.34
CA MET A 82 -1.26 -10.57 21.21
C MET A 82 -2.15 -10.19 20.03
N GLU A 83 -3.15 -9.37 20.26
CA GLU A 83 -4.00 -8.78 19.23
C GLU A 83 -4.53 -7.42 19.70
N GLY A 84 -4.92 -6.57 18.76
CA GLY A 84 -5.44 -5.25 19.09
C GLY A 84 -5.73 -4.40 17.85
N GLU A 85 -6.15 -3.19 18.13
CA GLU A 85 -6.41 -2.16 17.12
C GLU A 85 -5.55 -0.93 17.41
N ILE A 86 -4.88 -0.44 16.38
CA ILE A 86 -4.16 0.84 16.40
C ILE A 86 -5.01 1.82 15.58
N ASN A 87 -5.57 2.80 16.26
CA ASN A 87 -6.31 3.90 15.62
C ASN A 87 -5.51 5.19 15.84
N ALA A 88 -4.74 5.58 14.84
CA ALA A 88 -3.86 6.72 14.95
C ALA A 88 -3.72 7.44 13.59
N PRO A 89 -3.93 8.76 13.54
CA PRO A 89 -3.85 9.50 12.29
C PRO A 89 -2.40 9.58 11.78
N ILE A 90 -2.22 9.30 10.48
CA ILE A 90 -0.89 9.26 9.86
C ILE A 90 -0.73 10.41 8.86
N GLY A 91 0.37 11.10 8.94
CA GLY A 91 0.75 12.19 8.05
C GLY A 91 2.25 12.29 7.83
N ARG A 92 2.68 13.31 7.10
CA ARG A 92 4.10 13.58 6.89
C ARG A 92 4.76 13.97 8.21
N HIS A 93 5.91 13.38 8.51
CA HIS A 93 6.69 13.73 9.69
C HIS A 93 7.06 15.22 9.66
N PRO A 94 6.86 15.97 10.77
CA PRO A 94 7.00 17.43 10.76
C PRO A 94 8.42 17.91 10.42
N ALA A 95 9.45 17.20 10.88
CA ALA A 95 10.85 17.56 10.63
C ALA A 95 11.46 16.85 9.41
N ASP A 96 11.06 15.61 9.12
CA ASP A 96 11.57 14.84 7.98
C ASP A 96 10.41 14.45 7.04
N ARG A 97 10.16 15.28 6.05
CA ARG A 97 9.06 15.11 5.10
C ARG A 97 9.17 13.87 4.19
N LYS A 98 10.29 13.16 4.22
CA LYS A 98 10.42 11.86 3.51
C LYS A 98 9.77 10.72 4.29
N ARG A 99 9.54 10.90 5.58
CA ARG A 99 8.95 9.90 6.48
C ARG A 99 7.47 10.18 6.75
N MET A 100 6.75 9.13 7.14
CA MET A 100 5.41 9.22 7.70
C MET A 100 5.49 9.07 9.22
N ALA A 101 4.55 9.68 9.93
CA ALA A 101 4.45 9.62 11.39
C ALA A 101 3.00 9.73 11.83
N VAL A 102 2.75 9.36 13.08
CA VAL A 102 1.49 9.69 13.76
C VAL A 102 1.52 11.18 14.08
N VAL A 103 0.56 11.93 13.55
CA VAL A 103 0.45 13.37 13.74
C VAL A 103 -1.03 13.78 13.84
N GLU A 104 -1.37 14.74 14.70
CA GLU A 104 -2.76 15.15 14.95
C GLU A 104 -3.55 15.49 13.68
N ARG A 105 -2.92 16.18 12.73
CA ARG A 105 -3.53 16.56 11.45
C ARG A 105 -3.33 15.51 10.35
N GLY A 106 -3.03 14.26 10.73
CA GLY A 106 -2.89 13.15 9.81
C GLY A 106 -4.22 12.67 9.25
N LYS A 107 -4.16 11.81 8.24
CA LYS A 107 -5.33 11.09 7.76
C LYS A 107 -5.69 9.98 8.74
N PRO A 108 -6.97 9.78 9.09
CA PRO A 108 -7.41 8.66 9.92
C PRO A 108 -6.90 7.33 9.36
N ALA A 109 -6.29 6.53 10.22
CA ALA A 109 -5.78 5.22 9.87
C ALA A 109 -6.05 4.24 11.01
N ILE A 110 -6.63 3.10 10.66
CA ILE A 110 -6.93 2.02 11.60
C ILE A 110 -6.24 0.76 11.09
N THR A 111 -5.51 0.11 11.96
CA THR A 111 -4.88 -1.18 11.70
C THR A 111 -5.24 -2.16 12.81
N ARG A 112 -5.91 -3.25 12.47
CA ARG A 112 -6.09 -4.38 13.38
C ARG A 112 -4.92 -5.33 13.22
N TYR A 113 -4.36 -5.78 14.33
CA TYR A 113 -3.24 -6.70 14.29
C TYR A 113 -3.45 -7.93 15.15
N LYS A 114 -2.78 -9.01 14.77
CA LYS A 114 -2.68 -10.25 15.54
C LYS A 114 -1.26 -10.81 15.43
N VAL A 115 -0.65 -11.11 16.56
CA VAL A 115 0.63 -11.81 16.60
C VAL A 115 0.38 -13.27 16.23
N LEU A 116 1.00 -13.73 15.15
CA LEU A 116 0.91 -15.09 14.67
C LEU A 116 1.98 -15.99 15.29
N ARG A 117 3.17 -15.41 15.49
CA ARG A 117 4.32 -16.11 16.07
C ARG A 117 5.28 -15.11 16.71
N SER A 118 5.94 -15.51 17.76
CA SER A 118 7.02 -14.73 18.36
C SER A 118 8.27 -15.61 18.57
N TRP A 119 9.42 -14.96 18.60
CA TRP A 119 10.71 -15.55 18.93
C TRP A 119 11.23 -14.85 20.18
N GLY A 120 10.73 -15.30 21.32
CA GLY A 120 10.92 -14.62 22.59
C GLY A 120 10.39 -13.19 22.54
N THR A 121 11.17 -12.26 23.08
CA THR A 121 10.89 -10.81 23.01
C THR A 121 11.65 -10.11 21.88
N ALA A 122 12.44 -10.85 21.08
CA ALA A 122 13.31 -10.26 20.06
C ALA A 122 12.54 -9.81 18.84
N CYS A 123 11.61 -10.62 18.34
CA CYS A 123 10.80 -10.28 17.17
C CYS A 123 9.47 -11.05 17.15
N ALA A 124 8.52 -10.54 16.37
CA ALA A 124 7.21 -11.16 16.19
C ALA A 124 6.76 -11.07 14.73
N LEU A 125 6.13 -12.15 14.25
CA LEU A 125 5.37 -12.15 13.00
C LEU A 125 3.94 -11.72 13.31
N VAL A 126 3.50 -10.66 12.67
CA VAL A 126 2.22 -10.01 12.91
C VAL A 126 1.39 -9.99 11.64
N SER A 127 0.14 -10.41 11.72
CA SER A 127 -0.87 -10.17 10.69
C SER A 127 -1.51 -8.81 10.93
N CYS A 128 -1.60 -8.00 9.89
CA CYS A 128 -2.21 -6.67 9.94
C CYS A 128 -3.36 -6.59 8.92
N ARG A 129 -4.50 -6.07 9.36
CA ARG A 129 -5.67 -5.77 8.53
C ARG A 129 -5.91 -4.26 8.55
N LEU A 130 -5.97 -3.65 7.35
CA LEU A 130 -6.09 -2.20 7.17
C LEU A 130 -7.50 -1.80 6.77
#